data_b778ca7284868d031052332b61da675e
#
_entry.id   b778ca7284868d031052332b61da675e
#
_cell.length_a   1.000
_cell.length_b   1.000
_cell.length_c   1.000
_cell.angle_alpha   90.00
_cell.angle_beta   90.00
_cell.angle_gamma   90.00
#
_symmetry.space_group_name_H-M   'P 1'
#
loop_
_entity.id
_entity.type
_entity.pdbx_description
1 polymer ?
#
loop_
_entity_poly.entity_id
_entity_poly.type
_entity_poly.pdbx_seq_one_letter_code
_entity_poly.pdbx_strand_id
1 'polypeptide(L)'
;DTGLVATHPLTGESVPIWVANFVLMEYGSGAVMSVPAHDQRDWEFAKKYELPIIQVVAPGEGSNDTCDIEKEAYLTKNGISVNSGEFSGKNFIDTFNAVAATLASKGLGEKQVNYRLRDWGVSRQRYWGCPIPIINCDACGSVPVPDDQLPVVLPTDVAFEGVGSPIKKMPAWSQVPCPKCGRDAERETDTFDTFMESSWYYSRFASSGFKDGMLDERAKYWGQVDHYVG
;
A
#
# COMPACT_ATOMS: atom_id res chain seq x y z
N ASP A 1 -4.24 -17.15 25.71
CA ASP A 1 -5.72 -17.10 25.59
C ASP A 1 -6.25 -15.89 26.34
N THR A 2 -7.19 -15.16 25.75
CA THR A 2 -7.86 -14.03 26.41
C THR A 2 -9.15 -14.45 27.13
N GLY A 3 -9.65 -15.64 26.88
CA GLY A 3 -10.98 -16.10 27.31
C GLY A 3 -12.14 -15.44 26.57
N LEU A 4 -11.87 -14.57 25.59
CA LEU A 4 -12.87 -13.92 24.76
C LEU A 4 -13.04 -14.67 23.44
N VAL A 5 -14.20 -14.46 22.81
CA VAL A 5 -14.51 -15.02 21.48
C VAL A 5 -14.96 -13.90 20.55
N ALA A 6 -14.71 -14.10 19.26
CA ALA A 6 -15.26 -13.29 18.17
C ALA A 6 -16.23 -14.15 17.32
N THR A 7 -17.20 -13.51 16.70
CA THR A 7 -18.08 -14.20 15.74
C THR A 7 -17.46 -14.18 14.36
N HIS A 8 -17.26 -15.34 13.75
CA HIS A 8 -16.77 -15.46 12.39
C HIS A 8 -17.76 -14.83 11.40
N PRO A 9 -17.37 -13.84 10.59
CA PRO A 9 -18.30 -13.01 9.83
C PRO A 9 -19.03 -13.75 8.70
N LEU A 10 -18.51 -14.89 8.25
CA LEU A 10 -19.12 -15.68 7.18
C LEU A 10 -19.95 -16.85 7.74
N THR A 11 -19.43 -17.58 8.73
CA THR A 11 -20.07 -18.79 9.26
C THR A 11 -20.98 -18.52 10.47
N GLY A 12 -20.74 -17.42 11.20
CA GLY A 12 -21.42 -17.12 12.46
C GLY A 12 -20.90 -17.91 13.66
N GLU A 13 -19.90 -18.76 13.48
CA GLU A 13 -19.30 -19.55 14.55
C GLU A 13 -18.44 -18.68 15.49
N SER A 14 -18.31 -19.12 16.72
CA SER A 14 -17.43 -18.48 17.70
C SER A 14 -15.98 -18.92 17.50
N VAL A 15 -15.07 -17.98 17.37
CA VAL A 15 -13.63 -18.22 17.27
C VAL A 15 -12.92 -17.59 18.47
N PRO A 16 -11.94 -18.29 19.10
CA PRO A 16 -11.24 -17.76 20.27
C PRO A 16 -10.30 -16.62 19.91
N ILE A 17 -10.13 -15.67 20.83
CA ILE A 17 -9.20 -14.55 20.69
C ILE A 17 -7.96 -14.82 21.53
N TRP A 18 -6.80 -14.82 20.90
CA TRP A 18 -5.49 -15.01 21.51
C TRP A 18 -4.61 -13.79 21.32
N VAL A 19 -3.68 -13.55 22.24
CA VAL A 19 -2.60 -12.58 22.11
C VAL A 19 -1.30 -13.31 21.84
N ALA A 20 -0.62 -12.92 20.75
CA ALA A 20 0.66 -13.52 20.38
C ALA A 20 1.68 -12.42 20.03
N ASN A 21 2.95 -12.64 20.40
CA ASN A 21 4.02 -11.68 20.21
C ASN A 21 4.46 -11.47 18.75
N PHE A 22 4.00 -12.31 17.83
CA PHE A 22 4.27 -12.18 16.39
C PHE A 22 3.14 -11.46 15.64
N VAL A 23 2.03 -11.13 16.31
CA VAL A 23 0.95 -10.32 15.74
C VAL A 23 1.27 -8.85 15.96
N LEU A 24 1.51 -8.12 14.86
CA LEU A 24 1.89 -6.72 14.92
C LEU A 24 0.66 -5.81 15.00
N MET A 25 0.67 -4.88 15.95
CA MET A 25 -0.41 -3.90 16.14
C MET A 25 -0.64 -2.99 14.92
N GLU A 26 0.41 -2.80 14.12
CA GLU A 26 0.38 -1.96 12.92
C GLU A 26 -0.17 -2.69 11.69
N TYR A 27 -0.47 -3.98 11.80
CA TYR A 27 -0.99 -4.77 10.69
C TYR A 27 -2.53 -4.76 10.68
N GLY A 28 -3.11 -4.23 9.62
CA GLY A 28 -4.56 -4.11 9.49
C GLY A 28 -5.16 -3.25 10.60
N SER A 29 -6.10 -3.80 11.36
CA SER A 29 -6.73 -3.17 12.52
C SER A 29 -6.04 -3.50 13.86
N GLY A 30 -4.89 -4.17 13.84
CA GLY A 30 -4.23 -4.71 15.03
C GLY A 30 -4.76 -6.07 15.47
N ALA A 31 -5.77 -6.59 14.77
CA ALA A 31 -6.27 -7.95 14.93
C ALA A 31 -6.30 -8.65 13.58
N VAL A 32 -5.84 -9.89 13.52
CA VAL A 32 -5.79 -10.70 12.30
C VAL A 32 -6.49 -12.03 12.52
N MET A 33 -7.13 -12.54 11.48
CA MET A 33 -7.65 -13.90 11.49
C MET A 33 -6.50 -14.87 11.22
N SER A 34 -6.26 -15.76 12.17
CA SER A 34 -5.27 -16.83 12.03
C SER A 34 -5.75 -17.88 11.02
N VAL A 35 -4.81 -18.44 10.25
CA VAL A 35 -5.08 -19.49 9.27
C VAL A 35 -4.07 -20.64 9.45
N PRO A 36 -4.18 -21.44 10.51
CA PRO A 36 -3.16 -22.41 10.89
C PRO A 36 -2.80 -23.44 9.82
N ALA A 37 -3.74 -23.85 8.99
CA ALA A 37 -3.46 -24.80 7.93
C ALA A 37 -2.61 -24.21 6.78
N HIS A 38 -2.50 -22.87 6.69
CA HIS A 38 -1.91 -22.17 5.55
C HIS A 38 -0.95 -21.02 5.91
N ASP A 39 -0.58 -20.90 7.17
CA ASP A 39 0.50 -20.05 7.67
C ASP A 39 1.34 -20.85 8.67
N GLN A 40 2.64 -20.92 8.45
CA GLN A 40 3.52 -21.77 9.26
C GLN A 40 3.62 -21.30 10.71
N ARG A 41 3.60 -19.99 10.99
CA ARG A 41 3.65 -19.46 12.36
C ARG A 41 2.35 -19.73 13.10
N ASP A 42 1.23 -19.58 12.42
CA ASP A 42 -0.09 -19.91 12.96
C ASP A 42 -0.21 -21.41 13.22
N TRP A 43 0.36 -22.26 12.35
CA TRP A 43 0.39 -23.70 12.50
C TRP A 43 1.19 -24.12 13.74
N GLU A 44 2.41 -23.60 13.90
CA GLU A 44 3.24 -23.86 15.07
C GLU A 44 2.57 -23.41 16.38
N PHE A 45 1.91 -22.26 16.34
CA PHE A 45 1.12 -21.75 17.46
C PHE A 45 -0.06 -22.66 17.76
N ALA A 46 -0.83 -23.05 16.76
CA ALA A 46 -1.98 -23.94 16.93
C ALA A 46 -1.59 -25.32 17.47
N LYS A 47 -0.51 -25.91 16.96
CA LYS A 47 0.04 -27.18 17.50
C LYS A 47 0.49 -27.05 18.95
N LYS A 48 1.16 -25.94 19.28
CA LYS A 48 1.65 -25.69 20.65
C LYS A 48 0.53 -25.55 21.68
N TYR A 49 -0.59 -24.94 21.28
CA TYR A 49 -1.71 -24.67 22.19
C TYR A 49 -2.93 -25.56 21.93
N GLU A 50 -2.74 -26.62 21.16
CA GLU A 50 -3.77 -27.64 20.85
C GLU A 50 -5.04 -27.03 20.24
N LEU A 51 -4.88 -26.01 19.38
CA LEU A 51 -5.99 -25.38 18.67
C LEU A 51 -6.35 -26.16 17.41
N PRO A 52 -7.62 -26.13 16.96
CA PRO A 52 -8.03 -26.79 15.74
C PRO A 52 -7.29 -26.24 14.51
N ILE A 53 -6.84 -27.14 13.63
CA ILE A 53 -6.27 -26.81 12.33
C ILE A 53 -7.19 -27.36 11.25
N ILE A 54 -7.83 -26.47 10.49
CA ILE A 54 -8.78 -26.84 9.45
C ILE A 54 -8.18 -26.48 8.09
N GLN A 55 -8.02 -27.49 7.24
CA GLN A 55 -7.57 -27.25 5.87
C GLN A 55 -8.66 -26.55 5.08
N VAL A 56 -8.34 -25.38 4.50
CA VAL A 56 -9.27 -24.59 3.67
C VAL A 56 -8.75 -24.36 2.25
N VAL A 57 -7.50 -24.77 1.97
CA VAL A 57 -6.93 -24.81 0.63
C VAL A 57 -6.32 -26.19 0.38
N ALA A 58 -6.63 -26.80 -0.73
CA ALA A 58 -6.06 -28.07 -1.19
C ALA A 58 -5.29 -27.89 -2.51
N PRO A 59 -4.41 -28.81 -2.90
CA PRO A 59 -3.81 -28.84 -4.23
C PRO A 59 -4.88 -28.81 -5.32
N GLY A 60 -4.65 -28.02 -6.38
CA GLY A 60 -5.53 -28.00 -7.55
C GLY A 60 -5.40 -29.27 -8.38
N GLU A 61 -6.36 -29.50 -9.28
CA GLU A 61 -6.32 -30.64 -10.21
C GLU A 61 -5.04 -30.61 -11.05
N GLY A 62 -4.33 -31.73 -11.10
CA GLY A 62 -3.07 -31.86 -11.82
C GLY A 62 -1.84 -31.29 -11.11
N SER A 63 -1.98 -30.79 -9.89
CA SER A 63 -0.83 -30.41 -9.06
C SER A 63 -0.11 -31.65 -8.54
N ASN A 64 1.23 -31.59 -8.55
CA ASN A 64 2.09 -32.57 -7.90
C ASN A 64 2.37 -32.22 -6.42
N ASP A 65 1.74 -31.17 -5.90
CA ASP A 65 1.94 -30.75 -4.53
C ASP A 65 1.40 -31.79 -3.53
N THR A 66 2.15 -31.99 -2.46
CA THR A 66 1.70 -32.77 -1.31
C THR A 66 1.19 -31.84 -0.23
N CYS A 67 0.04 -32.14 0.36
CA CYS A 67 -0.55 -31.39 1.44
C CYS A 67 -0.77 -32.33 2.63
N ASP A 68 0.01 -32.15 3.69
CA ASP A 68 -0.11 -32.91 4.95
C ASP A 68 -0.10 -31.90 6.13
N ILE A 69 -1.27 -31.35 6.45
CA ILE A 69 -1.44 -30.33 7.50
C ILE A 69 -1.13 -30.87 8.91
N GLU A 70 -0.94 -32.18 9.07
CA GLU A 70 -0.50 -32.73 10.36
C GLU A 70 1.01 -32.53 10.59
N LYS A 71 1.78 -32.37 9.51
CA LYS A 71 3.24 -32.17 9.57
C LYS A 71 3.66 -30.72 9.48
N GLU A 72 3.00 -29.96 8.61
CA GLU A 72 3.33 -28.56 8.35
C GLU A 72 2.16 -27.81 7.70
N ALA A 73 2.22 -26.47 7.68
CA ALA A 73 1.25 -25.66 6.96
C ALA A 73 1.40 -25.84 5.44
N TYR A 74 0.31 -25.94 4.72
CA TYR A 74 0.31 -25.99 3.26
C TYR A 74 0.32 -24.58 2.67
N LEU A 75 1.46 -24.14 2.15
CA LEU A 75 1.69 -22.81 1.62
C LEU A 75 1.61 -22.80 0.10
N THR A 76 0.49 -22.41 -0.47
CA THR A 76 0.31 -22.26 -1.92
C THR A 76 -0.59 -21.09 -2.28
N LYS A 77 -0.35 -20.51 -3.48
CA LYS A 77 -1.28 -19.56 -4.11
C LYS A 77 -2.08 -20.19 -5.24
N ASN A 78 -1.76 -21.43 -5.63
CA ASN A 78 -2.33 -22.13 -6.77
C ASN A 78 -3.34 -23.22 -6.35
N GLY A 79 -3.72 -23.24 -5.09
CA GLY A 79 -4.67 -24.21 -4.56
C GLY A 79 -6.14 -23.88 -4.87
N ILE A 80 -6.99 -24.82 -4.48
CA ILE A 80 -8.44 -24.71 -4.57
C ILE A 80 -9.01 -24.65 -3.15
N SER A 81 -9.98 -23.78 -2.92
CA SER A 81 -10.67 -23.66 -1.63
C SER A 81 -11.49 -24.93 -1.33
N VAL A 82 -11.34 -25.44 -0.12
CA VAL A 82 -12.07 -26.59 0.41
C VAL A 82 -12.61 -26.27 1.81
N ASN A 83 -13.58 -27.02 2.30
CA ASN A 83 -14.18 -26.79 3.63
C ASN A 83 -14.63 -25.33 3.87
N SER A 84 -15.01 -24.64 2.82
CA SER A 84 -15.30 -23.19 2.81
C SER A 84 -16.74 -22.88 2.37
N GLY A 85 -17.67 -23.81 2.60
CA GLY A 85 -19.09 -23.64 2.23
C GLY A 85 -19.26 -23.33 0.74
N GLU A 86 -19.98 -22.26 0.43
CA GLU A 86 -20.24 -21.80 -0.95
C GLU A 86 -18.98 -21.32 -1.71
N PHE A 87 -17.88 -21.10 -1.01
CA PHE A 87 -16.61 -20.70 -1.60
C PHE A 87 -15.73 -21.88 -2.00
N SER A 88 -16.10 -23.11 -1.64
CA SER A 88 -15.36 -24.33 -2.00
C SER A 88 -15.33 -24.55 -3.51
N GLY A 89 -14.25 -25.16 -4.01
CA GLY A 89 -14.04 -25.46 -5.42
C GLY A 89 -13.52 -24.29 -6.27
N LYS A 90 -13.30 -23.12 -5.68
CA LYS A 90 -12.80 -21.93 -6.37
C LYS A 90 -11.28 -21.77 -6.20
N ASN A 91 -10.61 -21.21 -7.20
CA ASN A 91 -9.21 -20.80 -7.10
C ASN A 91 -9.06 -19.57 -6.17
N PHE A 92 -7.82 -19.18 -5.90
CA PHE A 92 -7.51 -18.06 -5.00
C PHE A 92 -8.21 -16.75 -5.39
N ILE A 93 -8.17 -16.35 -6.66
CA ILE A 93 -8.72 -15.07 -7.13
C ILE A 93 -10.24 -15.05 -7.01
N ASP A 94 -10.88 -16.14 -7.44
CA ASP A 94 -12.34 -16.25 -7.40
C ASP A 94 -12.85 -16.34 -5.97
N THR A 95 -12.15 -17.07 -5.09
CA THR A 95 -12.47 -17.13 -3.65
C THR A 95 -12.34 -15.76 -3.01
N PHE A 96 -11.21 -15.06 -3.23
CA PHE A 96 -10.97 -13.73 -2.69
C PHE A 96 -12.06 -12.74 -3.11
N ASN A 97 -12.44 -12.74 -4.40
CA ASN A 97 -13.46 -11.85 -4.91
C ASN A 97 -14.85 -12.18 -4.34
N ALA A 98 -15.21 -13.47 -4.24
CA ALA A 98 -16.49 -13.92 -3.72
C ALA A 98 -16.63 -13.59 -2.22
N VAL A 99 -15.61 -13.87 -1.40
CA VAL A 99 -15.57 -13.53 0.02
C VAL A 99 -15.68 -12.03 0.22
N ALA A 100 -14.89 -11.24 -0.52
CA ALA A 100 -14.92 -9.77 -0.42
C ALA A 100 -16.31 -9.21 -0.78
N ALA A 101 -16.95 -9.71 -1.83
CA ALA A 101 -18.30 -9.30 -2.22
C ALA A 101 -19.33 -9.65 -1.14
N THR A 102 -19.25 -10.83 -0.54
CA THR A 102 -20.14 -11.27 0.54
C THR A 102 -19.97 -10.39 1.79
N LEU A 103 -18.74 -10.09 2.20
CA LEU A 103 -18.48 -9.22 3.36
C LEU A 103 -18.97 -7.79 3.10
N ALA A 104 -18.72 -7.24 1.90
CA ALA A 104 -19.20 -5.92 1.52
C ALA A 104 -20.73 -5.84 1.52
N SER A 105 -21.43 -6.86 0.99
CA SER A 105 -22.90 -6.90 0.97
C SER A 105 -23.53 -6.94 2.37
N LYS A 106 -22.80 -7.47 3.34
CA LYS A 106 -23.20 -7.52 4.76
C LYS A 106 -22.76 -6.29 5.55
N GLY A 107 -22.00 -5.36 4.94
CA GLY A 107 -21.40 -4.21 5.64
C GLY A 107 -20.34 -4.60 6.68
N LEU A 108 -19.72 -5.78 6.55
CA LEU A 108 -18.77 -6.35 7.50
C LEU A 108 -17.31 -6.24 7.05
N GLY A 109 -17.05 -5.72 5.85
CA GLY A 109 -15.69 -5.56 5.36
C GLY A 109 -15.63 -5.04 3.93
N GLU A 110 -14.46 -4.60 3.53
CA GLU A 110 -14.16 -4.11 2.19
C GLU A 110 -12.74 -4.48 1.77
N LYS A 111 -12.45 -4.40 0.48
CA LYS A 111 -11.07 -4.57 -0.03
C LYS A 111 -10.23 -3.37 0.37
N GLN A 112 -9.10 -3.63 1.01
CA GLN A 112 -8.12 -2.62 1.39
C GLN A 112 -6.82 -2.79 0.58
N VAL A 113 -6.20 -1.67 0.24
CA VAL A 113 -4.88 -1.64 -0.36
C VAL A 113 -3.90 -1.10 0.68
N ASN A 114 -3.01 -1.96 1.16
CA ASN A 114 -1.97 -1.58 2.11
C ASN A 114 -0.63 -1.48 1.38
N TYR A 115 0.03 -0.34 1.52
CA TYR A 115 1.37 -0.14 0.99
C TYR A 115 2.41 -0.66 1.99
N ARG A 116 3.41 -1.38 1.49
CA ARG A 116 4.50 -1.92 2.34
C ARG A 116 5.60 -0.89 2.65
N LEU A 117 5.53 0.27 2.06
CA LEU A 117 6.46 1.36 2.35
C LEU A 117 6.13 1.93 3.74
N ARG A 118 7.14 2.01 4.62
CA ARG A 118 7.00 2.69 5.91
C ARG A 118 6.92 4.19 5.70
N ASP A 119 6.16 4.87 6.56
CA ASP A 119 6.11 6.32 6.57
C ASP A 119 7.50 6.91 6.80
N TRP A 120 7.84 7.94 6.07
CA TRP A 120 9.10 8.65 6.14
C TRP A 120 8.92 10.12 5.74
N GLY A 121 9.78 11.01 6.25
CA GLY A 121 9.75 12.42 5.88
C GLY A 121 10.21 12.61 4.45
N VAL A 122 9.28 12.98 3.56
CA VAL A 122 9.57 13.13 2.10
C VAL A 122 10.09 14.49 1.73
N SER A 123 9.92 15.52 2.57
CA SER A 123 10.29 16.90 2.28
C SER A 123 11.75 17.19 2.60
N ARG A 124 12.38 18.04 1.78
CA ARG A 124 13.77 18.52 1.95
C ARG A 124 13.82 20.03 1.79
N GLN A 125 14.48 20.69 2.72
CA GLN A 125 14.67 22.14 2.76
C GLN A 125 15.83 22.54 1.86
N ARG A 126 15.71 22.28 0.56
CA ARG A 126 16.73 22.56 -0.44
C ARG A 126 16.11 22.98 -1.78
N TYR A 127 16.87 23.69 -2.60
CA TYR A 127 16.42 24.16 -3.90
C TYR A 127 16.21 23.02 -4.89
N TRP A 128 17.20 22.14 -5.04
CA TRP A 128 17.14 21.06 -6.02
C TRP A 128 16.23 19.92 -5.56
N GLY A 129 15.49 19.38 -6.48
CA GLY A 129 14.53 18.30 -6.28
C GLY A 129 13.21 18.62 -6.94
N CYS A 130 12.30 17.66 -6.94
CA CYS A 130 10.96 17.83 -7.45
C CYS A 130 10.14 18.69 -6.47
N PRO A 131 9.52 19.81 -6.89
CA PRO A 131 8.66 20.59 -6.02
C PRO A 131 7.46 19.78 -5.52
N ILE A 132 7.10 19.97 -4.26
CA ILE A 132 5.90 19.35 -3.67
C ILE A 132 4.68 20.16 -4.13
N PRO A 133 3.71 19.55 -4.88
CA PRO A 133 2.60 20.27 -5.49
C PRO A 133 1.48 20.56 -4.50
N ILE A 134 1.79 21.26 -3.42
CA ILE A 134 0.84 21.64 -2.34
C ILE A 134 0.87 23.14 -2.15
N ILE A 135 -0.30 23.70 -1.84
CA ILE A 135 -0.51 25.08 -1.41
C ILE A 135 -1.10 25.06 0.00
N ASN A 136 -0.42 25.71 0.93
CA ASN A 136 -0.82 25.80 2.34
C ASN A 136 -1.67 27.06 2.55
N CYS A 137 -2.91 26.86 2.96
CA CYS A 137 -3.88 27.93 3.19
C CYS A 137 -4.37 27.88 4.64
N ASP A 138 -4.33 29.02 5.36
CA ASP A 138 -4.75 29.08 6.76
C ASP A 138 -6.20 28.64 6.98
N ALA A 139 -7.05 28.81 5.98
CA ALA A 139 -8.46 28.46 6.10
C ALA A 139 -8.82 27.08 5.56
N CYS A 140 -8.07 26.57 4.58
CA CYS A 140 -8.39 25.31 3.88
C CYS A 140 -7.43 24.17 4.21
N GLY A 141 -6.34 24.45 4.95
CA GLY A 141 -5.24 23.52 5.16
C GLY A 141 -4.41 23.34 3.91
N SER A 142 -3.79 22.17 3.78
CA SER A 142 -2.99 21.81 2.60
C SER A 142 -3.92 21.46 1.43
N VAL A 143 -3.76 22.17 0.32
CA VAL A 143 -4.59 22.04 -0.89
C VAL A 143 -3.66 21.64 -2.06
N PRO A 144 -3.98 20.60 -2.84
CA PRO A 144 -3.21 20.26 -4.03
C PRO A 144 -3.20 21.40 -5.05
N VAL A 145 -2.06 21.56 -5.75
CA VAL A 145 -1.99 22.41 -6.93
C VAL A 145 -2.93 21.84 -8.00
N PRO A 146 -3.78 22.66 -8.67
CA PRO A 146 -4.66 22.19 -9.73
C PRO A 146 -3.90 21.52 -10.89
N ASP A 147 -4.50 20.50 -11.49
CA ASP A 147 -3.86 19.69 -12.55
C ASP A 147 -3.41 20.53 -13.75
N ASP A 148 -4.17 21.57 -14.11
CA ASP A 148 -3.86 22.50 -15.19
C ASP A 148 -2.65 23.43 -14.89
N GLN A 149 -2.20 23.46 -13.64
CA GLN A 149 -1.02 24.21 -13.18
C GLN A 149 0.20 23.29 -12.94
N LEU A 150 0.12 22.04 -13.28
CA LEU A 150 1.22 21.10 -13.19
C LEU A 150 2.03 21.06 -14.50
N PRO A 151 3.34 20.82 -14.44
CA PRO A 151 4.16 20.66 -13.24
C PRO A 151 4.45 21.99 -12.54
N VAL A 152 4.64 21.96 -11.21
CA VAL A 152 5.20 23.09 -10.47
C VAL A 152 6.66 23.25 -10.86
N VAL A 153 7.00 24.38 -11.46
CA VAL A 153 8.36 24.65 -11.99
C VAL A 153 9.16 25.46 -10.96
N LEU A 154 10.39 25.03 -10.68
CA LEU A 154 11.32 25.79 -9.85
C LEU A 154 11.71 27.11 -10.54
N PRO A 155 11.86 28.21 -9.76
CA PRO A 155 12.38 29.46 -10.32
C PRO A 155 13.86 29.29 -10.72
N THR A 156 14.28 29.95 -11.79
CA THR A 156 15.64 29.87 -12.32
C THR A 156 16.52 31.07 -11.92
N ASP A 157 15.92 32.13 -11.43
CA ASP A 157 16.56 33.37 -11.00
C ASP A 157 16.83 33.37 -9.48
N VAL A 158 17.42 32.30 -8.98
CA VAL A 158 17.59 32.06 -7.54
C VAL A 158 18.94 32.55 -7.04
N ALA A 159 18.92 33.38 -6.01
CA ALA A 159 20.12 33.74 -5.25
C ALA A 159 20.34 32.75 -4.09
N PHE A 160 21.52 32.14 -4.04
CA PHE A 160 21.92 31.23 -2.96
C PHE A 160 22.63 32.01 -1.86
N GLU A 161 21.85 32.57 -0.96
CA GLU A 161 22.37 33.41 0.15
C GLU A 161 22.00 32.79 1.50
N GLY A 162 23.03 32.58 2.33
CA GLY A 162 22.87 32.09 3.72
C GLY A 162 22.43 30.64 3.83
N VAL A 163 21.84 30.30 4.97
CA VAL A 163 21.41 28.95 5.33
C VAL A 163 19.91 28.73 4.98
N GLY A 164 19.55 27.52 4.58
CA GLY A 164 18.18 27.10 4.29
C GLY A 164 17.80 27.13 2.81
N SER A 165 16.57 26.76 2.51
CA SER A 165 16.05 26.75 1.12
C SER A 165 15.93 28.17 0.58
N PRO A 166 16.54 28.50 -0.56
CA PRO A 166 16.40 29.80 -1.18
C PRO A 166 14.98 30.09 -1.65
N ILE A 167 14.21 29.07 -2.00
CA ILE A 167 12.82 29.19 -2.47
C ILE A 167 11.93 29.81 -1.39
N LYS A 168 12.17 29.47 -0.13
CA LYS A 168 11.44 30.05 1.01
C LYS A 168 11.63 31.56 1.13
N LYS A 169 12.70 32.10 0.54
CA LYS A 169 13.01 33.52 0.54
C LYS A 169 12.50 34.26 -0.71
N MET A 170 11.66 33.61 -1.52
CA MET A 170 11.13 34.13 -2.78
C MET A 170 9.60 34.32 -2.73
N PRO A 171 9.07 35.39 -2.10
CA PRO A 171 7.65 35.61 -1.98
C PRO A 171 6.92 35.65 -3.34
N ALA A 172 7.59 36.18 -4.36
CA ALA A 172 7.04 36.25 -5.72
C ALA A 172 6.73 34.87 -6.35
N TRP A 173 7.39 33.81 -5.87
CA TRP A 173 7.12 32.45 -6.28
C TRP A 173 6.22 31.70 -5.31
N SER A 174 6.41 31.92 -3.99
CA SER A 174 5.72 31.15 -2.96
C SER A 174 4.31 31.65 -2.68
N GLN A 175 4.06 32.96 -2.76
CA GLN A 175 2.74 33.52 -2.46
C GLN A 175 1.79 33.40 -3.65
N VAL A 176 0.67 32.72 -3.44
CA VAL A 176 -0.33 32.43 -4.48
C VAL A 176 -1.75 32.45 -3.89
N PRO A 177 -2.77 32.68 -4.68
CA PRO A 177 -4.13 32.50 -4.21
C PRO A 177 -4.44 31.01 -3.97
N CYS A 178 -5.16 30.73 -2.89
CA CYS A 178 -5.65 29.38 -2.62
C CYS A 178 -6.63 28.93 -3.71
N PRO A 179 -6.41 27.78 -4.36
CA PRO A 179 -7.30 27.33 -5.44
C PRO A 179 -8.70 26.94 -4.96
N LYS A 180 -8.87 26.71 -3.64
CA LYS A 180 -10.17 26.33 -3.07
C LYS A 180 -11.00 27.53 -2.61
N CYS A 181 -10.39 28.56 -2.06
CA CYS A 181 -11.13 29.70 -1.47
C CYS A 181 -10.70 31.08 -1.97
N GLY A 182 -9.67 31.18 -2.80
CA GLY A 182 -9.16 32.42 -3.38
C GLY A 182 -8.39 33.35 -2.44
N ARG A 183 -8.28 33.02 -1.13
CA ARG A 183 -7.51 33.80 -0.17
C ARG A 183 -6.01 33.63 -0.38
N ASP A 184 -5.23 34.54 0.18
CA ASP A 184 -3.77 34.44 0.19
C ASP A 184 -3.35 33.11 0.82
N ALA A 185 -2.39 32.46 0.19
CA ALA A 185 -1.86 31.17 0.58
C ALA A 185 -0.40 31.05 0.12
N GLU A 186 0.30 30.04 0.58
CA GLU A 186 1.71 29.85 0.28
C GLU A 186 1.94 28.46 -0.38
N ARG A 187 2.68 28.44 -1.50
CA ARG A 187 3.18 27.19 -2.06
C ARG A 187 4.12 26.51 -1.07
N GLU A 188 4.10 25.19 -1.07
CA GLU A 188 5.14 24.43 -0.39
C GLU A 188 6.51 24.79 -0.97
N THR A 189 7.44 25.13 -0.10
CA THR A 189 8.80 25.56 -0.47
C THR A 189 9.85 24.48 -0.29
N ASP A 190 9.47 23.35 0.27
CA ASP A 190 10.30 22.15 0.30
C ASP A 190 10.22 21.40 -1.04
N THR A 191 11.26 20.65 -1.34
CA THR A 191 11.27 19.72 -2.48
C THR A 191 11.21 18.29 -1.97
N PHE A 192 10.81 17.37 -2.83
CA PHE A 192 10.82 15.95 -2.50
C PHE A 192 12.25 15.43 -2.30
N ASP A 193 12.36 14.40 -1.47
CA ASP A 193 13.54 13.54 -1.42
C ASP A 193 13.81 12.93 -2.80
N THR A 194 15.09 12.80 -3.15
CA THR A 194 15.52 12.25 -4.44
C THR A 194 15.03 10.83 -4.70
N PHE A 195 14.63 10.11 -3.67
CA PHE A 195 13.98 8.80 -3.82
C PHE A 195 12.72 8.85 -4.71
N MET A 196 12.01 9.98 -4.69
CA MET A 196 10.81 10.17 -5.50
C MET A 196 11.11 10.14 -7.01
N GLU A 197 12.33 10.48 -7.42
CA GLU A 197 12.78 10.46 -8.81
C GLU A 197 13.62 9.23 -9.12
N SER A 198 14.54 8.85 -8.22
CA SER A 198 15.44 7.71 -8.43
C SER A 198 14.73 6.37 -8.50
N SER A 199 13.51 6.29 -7.96
CA SER A 199 12.72 5.06 -7.98
C SER A 199 12.12 4.73 -9.36
N TRP A 200 12.10 5.67 -10.31
CA TRP A 200 11.40 5.47 -11.58
C TRP A 200 11.97 6.23 -12.80
N TYR A 201 13.06 6.97 -12.64
CA TYR A 201 13.67 7.80 -13.71
C TYR A 201 13.96 7.01 -15.00
N TYR A 202 14.37 5.77 -14.88
CA TYR A 202 14.66 4.89 -16.02
C TYR A 202 13.41 4.63 -16.87
N SER A 203 12.24 4.45 -16.25
CA SER A 203 10.96 4.34 -16.98
C SER A 203 10.57 5.65 -17.63
N ARG A 204 10.90 6.79 -17.01
CA ARG A 204 10.71 8.11 -17.61
C ARG A 204 11.60 8.31 -18.83
N PHE A 205 12.83 7.84 -18.81
CA PHE A 205 13.70 7.85 -19.99
C PHE A 205 13.10 7.05 -21.16
N ALA A 206 12.51 5.90 -20.89
CA ALA A 206 11.79 5.12 -21.89
C ALA A 206 10.60 5.88 -22.50
N SER A 207 9.99 6.79 -21.74
CA SER A 207 8.85 7.63 -22.15
C SER A 207 9.27 9.05 -22.57
N SER A 208 10.49 9.24 -23.05
CA SER A 208 11.03 10.54 -23.46
C SER A 208 10.11 11.26 -24.45
N GLY A 209 9.83 12.53 -24.18
CA GLY A 209 8.95 13.38 -24.99
C GLY A 209 7.46 13.21 -24.74
N PHE A 210 7.02 12.25 -23.95
CA PHE A 210 5.62 12.13 -23.56
C PHE A 210 5.22 13.26 -22.58
N LYS A 211 4.09 13.94 -22.85
CA LYS A 211 3.64 15.13 -22.09
C LYS A 211 2.30 14.94 -21.39
N ASP A 212 1.52 13.93 -21.79
CA ASP A 212 0.17 13.72 -21.27
C ASP A 212 0.13 12.89 -19.98
N GLY A 213 1.29 12.57 -19.42
CA GLY A 213 1.42 11.81 -18.18
C GLY A 213 2.86 11.47 -17.83
N MET A 214 3.03 10.67 -16.80
CA MET A 214 4.33 10.27 -16.28
C MET A 214 5.03 9.26 -17.19
N LEU A 215 4.31 8.26 -17.67
CA LEU A 215 4.78 7.15 -18.48
C LEU A 215 3.81 6.84 -19.61
N ASP A 216 4.30 6.33 -20.73
CA ASP A 216 3.52 5.77 -21.83
C ASP A 216 3.79 4.27 -22.04
N GLU A 217 3.19 3.68 -23.07
CA GLU A 217 3.28 2.25 -23.38
C GLU A 217 4.73 1.74 -23.58
N ARG A 218 5.65 2.62 -23.98
CA ARG A 218 7.07 2.27 -24.11
C ARG A 218 7.68 1.84 -22.78
N ALA A 219 7.21 2.39 -21.65
CA ALA A 219 7.67 2.00 -20.32
C ALA A 219 7.35 0.54 -20.00
N LYS A 220 6.24 -0.02 -20.49
CA LYS A 220 5.93 -1.44 -20.33
C LYS A 220 6.91 -2.35 -21.07
N TYR A 221 7.31 -1.94 -22.26
CA TYR A 221 8.25 -2.70 -23.09
C TYR A 221 9.67 -2.67 -22.51
N TRP A 222 10.15 -1.49 -22.09
CA TRP A 222 11.51 -1.29 -21.60
C TRP A 222 11.65 -1.39 -20.09
N GLY A 223 10.54 -1.41 -19.34
CA GLY A 223 10.53 -1.31 -17.88
C GLY A 223 10.90 -2.59 -17.12
N GLN A 224 11.11 -3.70 -17.82
CA GLN A 224 11.68 -4.91 -17.22
C GLN A 224 13.20 -4.73 -17.16
N VAL A 225 13.69 -4.41 -15.97
CA VAL A 225 15.12 -4.20 -15.75
C VAL A 225 15.76 -5.52 -15.34
N ASP A 226 16.59 -6.09 -16.22
CA ASP A 226 17.32 -7.33 -15.94
C ASP A 226 18.53 -7.10 -15.04
N HIS A 227 19.11 -5.89 -15.09
CA HIS A 227 20.27 -5.54 -14.29
C HIS A 227 20.24 -4.06 -13.93
N TYR A 228 20.28 -3.73 -12.65
CA TYR A 228 20.31 -2.36 -12.12
C TYR A 228 21.55 -2.18 -11.23
N VAL A 229 22.38 -1.20 -11.57
CA VAL A 229 23.60 -0.85 -10.82
C VAL A 229 23.52 0.63 -10.45
N GLY A 230 23.61 0.92 -9.16
CA GLY A 230 23.60 2.28 -8.63
C GLY A 230 24.50 2.44 -7.44
#